data_83753b18483a573e6752e985ccebc2ce
#
_entry.id   83753b18483a573e6752e985ccebc2ce
#
_cell.length_a   1.000
_cell.length_b   1.000
_cell.length_c   1.000
_cell.angle_alpha   90.00
_cell.angle_beta   90.00
_cell.angle_gamma   90.00
#
_symmetry.space_group_name_H-M   'P 1'
#
loop_
_entity.id
_entity.type
_entity.pdbx_description
1 polymer ?
#
loop_
_entity_poly.entity_id
_entity_poly.type
_entity_poly.pdbx_seq_one_letter_code
_entity_poly.pdbx_strand_id
1 'polypeptide(L)'
;MREETGHCGEDAAGRRAAGELEAAVLTVLQAAGSPLSPGEVRDRLGGDLAYTTVVTTLSRLHGKGVLDRRKAGRAFVYRPVADEPGLAARRMARVLDAEPDREAVLARFVSGLSGTDEELLRRMLGEGAG
;
A
#
# COMPACT_ATOMS: atom_id res chain seq x y z
N MET A 1 17.91 35.98 -5.78
CA MET A 1 17.02 35.35 -6.71
C MET A 1 17.35 33.91 -6.98
N ARG A 2 18.55 33.64 -7.36
CA ARG A 2 18.99 32.30 -7.63
C ARG A 2 18.94 31.43 -6.39
N GLU A 3 19.31 32.00 -5.27
CA GLU A 3 19.29 31.25 -4.02
C GLU A 3 17.88 30.85 -3.64
N GLU A 4 16.94 31.74 -3.85
CA GLU A 4 15.53 31.41 -3.55
C GLU A 4 15.07 30.27 -4.41
N THR A 5 15.42 30.30 -5.69
CA THR A 5 15.03 29.25 -6.59
C THR A 5 15.65 27.93 -6.17
N GLY A 6 16.93 27.97 -5.78
CA GLY A 6 17.59 26.76 -5.31
C GLY A 6 16.97 26.21 -4.06
N HIS A 7 16.61 27.09 -3.14
CA HIS A 7 15.98 26.66 -1.90
C HIS A 7 14.64 25.99 -2.15
N CYS A 8 13.80 26.63 -2.95
CA CYS A 8 12.53 26.04 -3.33
C CYS A 8 12.73 24.73 -4.09
N GLY A 9 13.75 24.69 -4.91
CA GLY A 9 14.07 23.48 -5.65
C GLY A 9 14.43 22.34 -4.72
N GLU A 10 15.13 22.65 -3.64
CA GLU A 10 15.49 21.62 -2.69
C GLU A 10 14.26 21.01 -2.03
N ASP A 11 13.32 21.84 -1.62
CA ASP A 11 12.09 21.32 -1.03
C ASP A 11 11.31 20.46 -2.01
N ALA A 12 11.16 20.95 -3.23
CA ALA A 12 10.45 20.20 -4.25
C ALA A 12 11.18 18.91 -4.60
N ALA A 13 12.49 18.97 -4.67
CA ALA A 13 13.30 17.79 -4.97
C ALA A 13 13.17 16.76 -3.85
N GLY A 14 13.13 17.22 -2.59
CA GLY A 14 12.96 16.33 -1.48
C GLY A 14 11.65 15.57 -1.53
N ARG A 15 10.57 16.26 -1.86
CA ARG A 15 9.27 15.62 -1.97
C ARG A 15 9.21 14.64 -3.12
N ARG A 16 9.78 15.02 -4.26
CA ARG A 16 9.85 14.10 -5.40
C ARG A 16 10.72 12.91 -5.10
N ALA A 17 11.83 13.15 -4.41
CA ALA A 17 12.70 12.04 -4.04
C ALA A 17 11.99 11.05 -3.13
N ALA A 18 11.14 11.55 -2.21
CA ALA A 18 10.37 10.67 -1.35
C ALA A 18 9.39 9.83 -2.16
N GLY A 19 8.70 10.45 -3.10
CA GLY A 19 7.78 9.71 -3.97
C GLY A 19 8.51 8.73 -4.87
N GLU A 20 9.64 9.13 -5.38
CA GLU A 20 10.46 8.24 -6.19
C GLU A 20 10.97 7.06 -5.39
N LEU A 21 11.32 7.30 -4.13
CA LEU A 21 11.78 6.22 -3.27
C LEU A 21 10.65 5.24 -2.96
N GLU A 22 9.44 5.74 -2.71
CA GLU A 22 8.31 4.86 -2.52
C GLU A 22 8.07 3.98 -3.74
N ALA A 23 8.14 4.57 -4.92
CA ALA A 23 7.96 3.83 -6.16
C ALA A 23 9.07 2.78 -6.34
N ALA A 24 10.30 3.16 -6.03
CA ALA A 24 11.43 2.24 -6.15
C ALA A 24 11.30 1.07 -5.19
N VAL A 25 10.87 1.35 -3.97
CA VAL A 25 10.66 0.29 -2.97
C VAL A 25 9.58 -0.67 -3.44
N LEU A 26 8.48 -0.16 -3.96
CA LEU A 26 7.40 -1.01 -4.47
C LEU A 26 7.90 -1.87 -5.63
N THR A 27 8.68 -1.30 -6.53
CA THR A 27 9.22 -2.04 -7.65
C THR A 27 10.12 -3.19 -7.17
N VAL A 28 10.98 -2.91 -6.20
CA VAL A 28 11.85 -3.94 -5.62
C VAL A 28 11.04 -5.06 -5.01
N LEU A 29 10.00 -4.72 -4.24
CA LEU A 29 9.19 -5.73 -3.58
C LEU A 29 8.38 -6.54 -4.59
N GLN A 30 7.88 -5.91 -5.62
CA GLN A 30 7.12 -6.62 -6.65
C GLN A 30 8.02 -7.59 -7.41
N ALA A 31 9.24 -7.18 -7.69
CA ALA A 31 10.18 -8.02 -8.43
C ALA A 31 10.71 -9.18 -7.59
N ALA A 32 10.71 -9.03 -6.27
CA ALA A 32 11.33 -10.02 -5.40
C ALA A 32 10.59 -11.35 -5.35
N GLY A 33 9.26 -11.29 -5.47
CA GLY A 33 8.46 -12.50 -5.41
C GLY A 33 8.33 -13.12 -4.03
N SER A 34 8.96 -12.53 -3.03
CA SER A 34 8.87 -13.00 -1.64
C SER A 34 9.01 -11.79 -0.73
N PRO A 35 8.52 -11.88 0.53
CA PRO A 35 8.66 -10.76 1.45
C PRO A 35 10.12 -10.44 1.72
N LEU A 36 10.41 -9.16 1.89
CA LEU A 36 11.77 -8.68 2.16
C LEU A 36 11.81 -7.88 3.44
N SER A 37 12.92 -8.01 4.16
CA SER A 37 13.22 -7.15 5.31
C SER A 37 13.70 -5.78 4.83
N PRO A 38 13.67 -4.76 5.71
CA PRO A 38 14.20 -3.46 5.31
C PRO A 38 15.66 -3.50 4.84
N GLY A 39 16.47 -4.34 5.48
CA GLY A 39 17.87 -4.49 5.05
C GLY A 39 17.99 -5.06 3.65
N GLU A 40 17.16 -6.06 3.36
CA GLU A 40 17.15 -6.64 2.02
C GLU A 40 16.67 -5.66 0.98
N VAL A 41 15.66 -4.86 1.33
CA VAL A 41 15.18 -3.82 0.41
C VAL A 41 16.28 -2.80 0.14
N ARG A 42 16.96 -2.36 1.21
CA ARG A 42 18.06 -1.41 1.05
C ARG A 42 19.14 -1.96 0.14
N ASP A 43 19.51 -3.21 0.34
CA ASP A 43 20.55 -3.83 -0.46
C ASP A 43 20.17 -3.87 -1.95
N ARG A 44 18.91 -4.13 -2.23
CA ARG A 44 18.45 -4.20 -3.62
C ARG A 44 18.29 -2.84 -4.26
N LEU A 45 18.00 -1.81 -3.46
CA LEU A 45 17.93 -0.46 -3.97
C LEU A 45 19.31 0.07 -4.32
N GLY A 46 20.32 -0.34 -3.57
CA GLY A 46 21.67 0.13 -3.77
C GLY A 46 21.85 1.55 -3.28
N GLY A 47 23.01 2.13 -3.56
CA GLY A 47 23.30 3.51 -3.19
C GLY A 47 23.57 3.66 -1.72
N ASP A 48 23.49 4.90 -1.26
CA ASP A 48 23.86 5.26 0.09
C ASP A 48 22.67 5.55 0.98
N LEU A 49 21.56 4.85 0.75
CA LEU A 49 20.37 5.09 1.54
C LEU A 49 20.58 4.64 2.98
N ALA A 50 20.12 5.48 3.91
CA ALA A 50 20.16 5.14 5.32
C ALA A 50 19.09 4.08 5.59
N TYR A 51 19.42 3.16 6.48
CA TYR A 51 18.48 2.13 6.89
C TYR A 51 17.18 2.72 7.42
N THR A 52 17.29 3.79 8.24
CA THR A 52 16.12 4.44 8.80
C THR A 52 15.22 5.04 7.73
N THR A 53 15.79 5.53 6.64
CA THR A 53 15.01 6.07 5.54
C THR A 53 14.17 4.97 4.87
N VAL A 54 14.78 3.79 4.69
CA VAL A 54 14.08 2.67 4.11
C VAL A 54 12.96 2.20 5.04
N VAL A 55 13.24 2.09 6.34
CA VAL A 55 12.23 1.69 7.32
C VAL A 55 11.06 2.66 7.33
N THR A 56 11.35 3.97 7.32
CA THR A 56 10.30 4.98 7.30
C THR A 56 9.45 4.86 6.05
N THR A 57 10.08 4.65 4.91
CA THR A 57 9.35 4.50 3.65
C THR A 57 8.44 3.27 3.67
N LEU A 58 8.97 2.15 4.16
CA LEU A 58 8.17 0.92 4.26
C LEU A 58 7.00 1.09 5.22
N SER A 59 7.23 1.74 6.37
CA SER A 59 6.16 2.00 7.33
C SER A 59 5.08 2.90 6.73
N ARG A 60 5.50 3.88 5.96
CA ARG A 60 4.57 4.80 5.31
C ARG A 60 3.71 4.06 4.28
N LEU A 61 4.34 3.22 3.47
CA LEU A 61 3.62 2.43 2.49
C LEU A 61 2.68 1.43 3.15
N HIS A 62 3.11 0.84 4.25
CA HIS A 62 2.25 -0.04 5.03
C HIS A 62 1.04 0.73 5.56
N GLY A 63 1.26 1.93 6.07
CA GLY A 63 0.18 2.77 6.57
C GLY A 63 -0.81 3.16 5.48
N LYS A 64 -0.33 3.31 4.25
CA LYS A 64 -1.19 3.60 3.11
C LYS A 64 -1.97 2.38 2.62
N GLY A 65 -1.65 1.19 3.15
CA GLY A 65 -2.34 -0.02 2.79
C GLY A 65 -1.86 -0.67 1.51
N VAL A 66 -0.70 -0.26 1.00
CA VAL A 66 -0.15 -0.87 -0.22
C VAL A 66 0.85 -1.97 0.06
N LEU A 67 1.26 -2.12 1.30
CA LEU A 67 2.13 -3.22 1.73
C LEU A 67 1.50 -3.97 2.89
N ASP A 68 1.68 -5.28 2.89
CA ASP A 68 1.46 -6.11 4.06
C ASP A 68 2.80 -6.35 4.73
N ARG A 69 2.76 -6.61 6.03
CA ARG A 69 3.97 -6.98 6.75
C ARG A 69 3.65 -8.06 7.76
N ARG A 70 4.67 -8.85 8.07
CA ARG A 70 4.54 -9.83 9.14
C ARG A 70 5.88 -9.94 9.84
N LYS A 71 5.83 -10.41 11.07
CA LYS A 71 7.05 -10.63 11.83
C LYS A 71 7.75 -11.88 11.35
N ALA A 72 9.05 -11.76 11.17
CA ALA A 72 9.91 -12.90 10.84
C ALA A 72 11.11 -12.78 11.77
N GLY A 73 11.11 -13.55 12.86
CA GLY A 73 12.11 -13.36 13.89
C GLY A 73 11.91 -12.04 14.60
N ARG A 74 12.94 -11.22 14.63
CA ARG A 74 12.90 -9.92 15.30
C ARG A 74 12.57 -8.76 14.38
N ALA A 75 12.44 -9.03 13.10
CA ALA A 75 12.22 -7.99 12.12
C ALA A 75 10.89 -8.21 11.43
N PHE A 76 10.40 -7.15 10.80
CA PHE A 76 9.27 -7.28 9.90
C PHE A 76 9.78 -7.55 8.50
N VAL A 77 9.03 -8.34 7.75
CA VAL A 77 9.23 -8.48 6.31
C VAL A 77 7.99 -7.95 5.61
N TYR A 78 8.20 -7.35 4.47
CA TYR A 78 7.17 -6.62 3.75
C TYR A 78 6.95 -7.21 2.37
N ARG A 79 5.73 -7.18 1.91
CA ARG A 79 5.39 -7.59 0.55
C ARG A 79 4.28 -6.70 0.03
N PRO A 80 4.16 -6.52 -1.30
CA PRO A 80 3.06 -5.75 -1.83
C PRO A 80 1.74 -6.41 -1.47
N VAL A 81 0.74 -5.60 -1.20
CA VAL A 81 -0.62 -6.10 -1.13
C VAL A 81 -0.93 -6.56 -2.53
N ALA A 82 -1.10 -7.79 -2.65
CA ALA A 82 -0.93 -8.64 -3.77
C ALA A 82 -1.11 -8.01 -5.14
N ASP A 83 -2.20 -7.55 -5.55
CA ASP A 83 -2.50 -7.39 -6.95
C ASP A 83 -3.47 -6.24 -7.10
N GLU A 84 -3.83 -5.96 -8.32
CA GLU A 84 -4.80 -4.91 -8.59
C GLU A 84 -6.13 -5.13 -7.86
N PRO A 85 -6.68 -6.36 -7.82
CA PRO A 85 -7.89 -6.58 -7.03
C PRO A 85 -7.73 -6.25 -5.56
N GLY A 86 -6.58 -6.58 -4.97
CA GLY A 86 -6.33 -6.26 -3.57
C GLY A 86 -6.32 -4.76 -3.32
N LEU A 87 -5.68 -4.01 -4.20
CA LEU A 87 -5.65 -2.55 -4.10
C LEU A 87 -7.04 -1.96 -4.29
N ALA A 88 -7.80 -2.49 -5.23
CA ALA A 88 -9.17 -2.04 -5.46
C ALA A 88 -10.04 -2.30 -4.23
N ALA A 89 -9.91 -3.47 -3.63
CA ALA A 89 -10.66 -3.80 -2.43
C ALA A 89 -10.33 -2.86 -1.28
N ARG A 90 -9.06 -2.49 -1.14
CA ARG A 90 -8.68 -1.54 -0.10
C ARG A 90 -9.28 -0.17 -0.35
N ARG A 91 -9.35 0.25 -1.61
CA ARG A 91 -10.01 1.51 -1.93
C ARG A 91 -11.49 1.48 -1.58
N MET A 92 -12.15 0.35 -1.86
CA MET A 92 -13.56 0.19 -1.50
C MET A 92 -13.75 0.27 0.01
N ALA A 93 -12.90 -0.43 0.75
CA ALA A 93 -12.98 -0.39 2.22
C ALA A 93 -12.78 1.01 2.75
N ARG A 94 -11.85 1.76 2.16
CA ARG A 94 -11.57 3.12 2.59
C ARG A 94 -12.75 4.04 2.36
N VAL A 95 -13.41 3.91 1.20
CA VAL A 95 -14.60 4.68 0.91
C VAL A 95 -15.70 4.37 1.93
N LEU A 96 -15.90 3.10 2.22
CA LEU A 96 -16.91 2.67 3.18
C LEU A 96 -16.61 3.21 4.57
N ASP A 97 -15.35 3.14 4.99
CA ASP A 97 -14.95 3.58 6.33
C ASP A 97 -15.13 5.08 6.53
N ALA A 98 -15.10 5.85 5.45
CA ALA A 98 -15.26 7.30 5.54
C ALA A 98 -16.71 7.73 5.69
N GLU A 99 -17.65 6.84 5.48
CA GLU A 99 -19.08 7.19 5.52
C GLU A 99 -19.65 7.02 6.92
N PRO A 100 -20.44 7.98 7.40
CA PRO A 100 -20.99 7.87 8.74
C PRO A 100 -22.07 6.80 8.87
N ASP A 101 -22.81 6.53 7.80
CA ASP A 101 -23.88 5.53 7.84
C ASP A 101 -23.46 4.31 7.03
N ARG A 102 -22.67 3.49 7.64
CA ARG A 102 -22.10 2.31 7.00
C ARG A 102 -23.17 1.36 6.51
N GLU A 103 -24.21 1.18 7.32
CA GLU A 103 -25.29 0.25 6.97
C GLU A 103 -26.03 0.69 5.72
N ALA A 104 -26.34 1.98 5.61
CA ALA A 104 -27.04 2.50 4.45
C ALA A 104 -26.19 2.36 3.18
N VAL A 105 -24.90 2.61 3.31
CA VAL A 105 -24.00 2.47 2.16
C VAL A 105 -23.97 1.01 1.69
N LEU A 106 -23.83 0.09 2.62
CA LEU A 106 -23.81 -1.32 2.26
C LEU A 106 -25.13 -1.76 1.65
N ALA A 107 -26.26 -1.31 2.20
CA ALA A 107 -27.56 -1.67 1.66
C ALA A 107 -27.73 -1.20 0.22
N ARG A 108 -27.32 0.03 -0.06
CA ARG A 108 -27.42 0.55 -1.41
C ARG A 108 -26.44 -0.12 -2.37
N PHE A 109 -25.26 -0.45 -1.87
CA PHE A 109 -24.29 -1.17 -2.68
C PHE A 109 -24.84 -2.54 -3.08
N VAL A 110 -25.39 -3.26 -2.12
CA VAL A 110 -25.95 -4.58 -2.39
C VAL A 110 -27.13 -4.49 -3.36
N SER A 111 -27.97 -3.47 -3.20
CA SER A 111 -29.13 -3.29 -4.08
C SER A 111 -28.72 -3.02 -5.53
N GLY A 112 -27.54 -2.44 -5.72
CA GLY A 112 -27.05 -2.14 -7.06
C GLY A 112 -26.26 -3.25 -7.73
N LEU A 113 -26.07 -4.36 -7.05
CA LEU A 113 -25.29 -5.46 -7.61
C LEU A 113 -26.01 -6.12 -8.78
N SER A 114 -25.23 -6.54 -9.79
CA SER A 114 -25.74 -7.39 -10.82
C SER A 114 -26.06 -8.77 -10.25
N GLY A 115 -26.90 -9.53 -10.93
CA GLY A 115 -27.21 -10.89 -10.49
C GLY A 115 -25.96 -11.76 -10.37
N THR A 116 -25.02 -11.56 -11.29
CA THR A 116 -23.76 -12.32 -11.27
C THR A 116 -22.93 -11.97 -10.03
N ASP A 117 -22.80 -10.68 -9.74
CA ASP A 117 -22.03 -10.25 -8.58
C ASP A 117 -22.70 -10.66 -7.28
N GLU A 118 -24.01 -10.59 -7.24
CA GLU A 118 -24.75 -11.02 -6.06
C GLU A 118 -24.49 -12.50 -5.76
N GLU A 119 -24.52 -13.32 -6.79
CA GLU A 119 -24.28 -14.74 -6.62
C GLU A 119 -22.85 -15.02 -6.17
N LEU A 120 -21.89 -14.30 -6.75
CA LEU A 120 -20.48 -14.40 -6.32
C LEU A 120 -20.34 -14.07 -4.85
N LEU A 121 -20.95 -12.96 -4.42
CA LEU A 121 -20.86 -12.55 -3.02
C LEU A 121 -21.52 -13.58 -2.10
N ARG A 122 -22.66 -14.09 -2.47
CA ARG A 122 -23.32 -15.12 -1.66
C ARG A 122 -22.44 -16.33 -1.47
N ARG A 123 -21.78 -16.75 -2.54
CA ARG A 123 -20.90 -17.90 -2.48
C ARG A 123 -19.72 -17.64 -1.55
N MET A 124 -19.10 -16.47 -1.71
CA MET A 124 -17.95 -16.12 -0.88
C MET A 124 -18.31 -16.04 0.60
N LEU A 125 -19.43 -15.41 0.90
CA LEU A 125 -19.87 -15.28 2.29
C LEU A 125 -20.28 -16.61 2.86
N GLY A 126 -20.90 -17.45 2.06
CA GLY A 126 -21.26 -18.80 2.49
C GLY A 126 -20.04 -19.66 2.76
N GLU A 127 -19.05 -19.58 1.90
CA GLU A 127 -17.80 -20.30 2.11
C GLU A 127 -17.06 -19.78 3.33
N GLY A 128 -17.06 -18.45 3.50
CA GLY A 128 -16.44 -17.85 4.65
C GLY A 128 -17.12 -18.20 5.96
N ALA A 129 -18.43 -18.44 5.91
CA ALA A 129 -19.20 -18.83 7.09
C ALA A 129 -18.98 -20.30 7.44
N GLY A 130 -18.63 -21.08 6.44
CA GLY A 130 -18.33 -22.48 6.66
C GLY A 130 -16.95 -22.68 7.17
#